data_9f7320f4205ab2820d090de8a1ec0497
#
_entry.id   9f7320f4205ab2820d090de8a1ec0497
#
_cell.length_a   1.000
_cell.length_b   1.000
_cell.length_c   1.000
_cell.angle_alpha   90.00
_cell.angle_beta   90.00
_cell.angle_gamma   90.00
#
_symmetry.space_group_name_H-M   'P 1'
#
loop_
_entity.id
_entity.type
_entity.pdbx_description
1 polymer ?
#
loop_
_entity_poly.entity_id
_entity_poly.type
_entity_poly.pdbx_seq_one_letter_code
_entity_poly.pdbx_strand_id
1 'polypeptide(L)'
;MRIIPAVAIIEGKCVRLSKGDYDTKKIYNEHPLEVAKEFEAHGIQYLHLVDLDGAKSKHIVNHKVLEQIASKTSLKIDFGGGLKTNEDLRIAFESGANQITGGSIAVKDKETFTSWIKTYSADKIILGADAMDEKVAVSGWQEESKEELLPFIQSYQEKGIQYVICTDISKDGMLEGPSFDLYKRIIDGSYVTSSAVEKSIKLIASGGISTFDELPKLAEIGCEGTIVGKAIYENRISLKQLENYILNAY
;
A
#
# COMPACT_ATOMS: atom_id res chain seq x y z
N MET A 1 -8.51 10.21 8.16
CA MET A 1 -7.45 9.56 7.33
C MET A 1 -7.14 8.19 7.92
N ARG A 2 -7.05 7.12 7.09
CA ARG A 2 -6.69 5.77 7.54
C ARG A 2 -5.22 5.70 7.97
N ILE A 3 -4.95 5.07 9.09
CA ILE A 3 -3.60 4.64 9.49
C ILE A 3 -3.43 3.18 9.12
N ILE A 4 -2.45 2.88 8.30
CA ILE A 4 -2.26 1.57 7.68
C ILE A 4 -0.84 1.08 7.98
N PRO A 5 -0.60 0.34 9.07
CA PRO A 5 0.68 -0.32 9.27
C PRO A 5 1.00 -1.26 8.11
N ALA A 6 2.28 -1.34 7.75
CA ALA A 6 2.72 -2.29 6.75
C ALA A 6 3.44 -3.48 7.38
N VAL A 7 3.09 -4.67 6.92
CA VAL A 7 3.79 -5.93 7.23
C VAL A 7 4.26 -6.55 5.92
N ALA A 8 5.56 -6.60 5.72
CA ALA A 8 6.17 -7.30 4.60
C ALA A 8 6.60 -8.70 5.03
N ILE A 9 6.35 -9.69 4.16
CA ILE A 9 6.58 -11.11 4.46
C ILE A 9 7.64 -11.69 3.54
N ILE A 10 8.65 -12.32 4.14
CA ILE A 10 9.59 -13.24 3.47
C ILE A 10 9.66 -14.50 4.31
N GLU A 11 9.49 -15.67 3.68
CA GLU A 11 9.54 -16.99 4.33
C GLU A 11 8.60 -17.08 5.53
N GLY A 12 7.41 -16.46 5.43
CA GLY A 12 6.41 -16.43 6.49
C GLY A 12 6.73 -15.53 7.69
N LYS A 13 7.78 -14.70 7.64
CA LYS A 13 8.25 -13.82 8.72
C LYS A 13 8.05 -12.35 8.38
N CYS A 14 7.80 -11.52 9.40
CA CYS A 14 7.75 -10.07 9.25
C CYS A 14 9.15 -9.51 9.02
N VAL A 15 9.34 -8.85 7.89
CA VAL A 15 10.62 -8.26 7.51
C VAL A 15 10.49 -6.80 7.08
N ARG A 16 11.61 -6.13 6.96
CA ARG A 16 11.74 -4.84 6.27
C ARG A 16 12.97 -4.87 5.39
N LEU A 17 12.81 -4.24 4.24
CA LEU A 17 13.88 -3.91 3.32
C LEU A 17 14.09 -2.39 3.34
N SER A 18 15.23 -1.91 2.89
CA SER A 18 15.47 -0.50 2.61
C SER A 18 15.45 -0.31 1.09
N LYS A 19 14.56 0.56 0.58
CA LYS A 19 14.39 0.82 -0.87
C LYS A 19 14.20 -0.46 -1.71
N GLY A 20 13.55 -1.48 -1.15
CA GLY A 20 13.31 -2.76 -1.84
C GLY A 20 14.52 -3.68 -2.00
N ASP A 21 15.66 -3.35 -1.42
CA ASP A 21 16.87 -4.16 -1.52
C ASP A 21 16.84 -5.35 -0.56
N TYR A 22 16.78 -6.57 -1.11
CA TYR A 22 16.70 -7.83 -0.36
C TYR A 22 17.96 -8.12 0.49
N ASP A 23 19.10 -7.57 0.15
CA ASP A 23 20.35 -7.72 0.92
C ASP A 23 20.29 -6.92 2.23
N THR A 24 19.38 -5.97 2.34
CA THR A 24 19.11 -5.18 3.55
C THR A 24 18.08 -5.81 4.48
N LYS A 25 17.65 -7.06 4.21
CA LYS A 25 16.59 -7.75 4.95
C LYS A 25 16.88 -7.76 6.46
N LYS A 26 15.95 -7.19 7.23
CA LYS A 26 15.92 -7.26 8.69
C LYS A 26 14.62 -7.94 9.13
N ILE A 27 14.73 -9.00 9.95
CA ILE A 27 13.57 -9.67 10.54
C ILE A 27 13.21 -8.92 11.82
N TYR A 28 11.94 -8.51 11.93
CA TYR A 28 11.41 -7.83 13.11
C TYR A 28 10.56 -8.74 13.99
N ASN A 29 9.88 -9.71 13.39
CA ASN A 29 9.09 -10.68 14.11
C ASN A 29 8.96 -11.98 13.28
N GLU A 30 9.02 -13.13 13.93
CA GLU A 30 8.81 -14.43 13.27
C GLU A 30 7.33 -14.81 13.14
N HIS A 31 6.43 -14.08 13.81
CA HIS A 31 5.00 -14.38 13.92
C HIS A 31 4.13 -13.22 13.42
N PRO A 32 3.83 -13.12 12.12
CA PRO A 32 3.03 -12.03 11.56
C PRO A 32 1.66 -11.85 12.21
N LEU A 33 1.02 -12.94 12.61
CA LEU A 33 -0.27 -12.89 13.31
C LEU A 33 -0.18 -12.15 14.65
N GLU A 34 0.91 -12.29 15.39
CA GLU A 34 1.09 -11.61 16.67
C GLU A 34 1.20 -10.11 16.47
N VAL A 35 1.96 -9.70 15.44
CA VAL A 35 2.08 -8.29 15.03
C VAL A 35 0.72 -7.71 14.63
N ALA A 36 -0.06 -8.45 13.84
CA ALA A 36 -1.38 -8.03 13.41
C ALA A 36 -2.35 -7.86 14.59
N LYS A 37 -2.34 -8.80 15.55
CA LYS A 37 -3.14 -8.70 16.79
C LYS A 37 -2.73 -7.53 17.68
N GLU A 38 -1.45 -7.22 17.75
CA GLU A 38 -0.97 -6.06 18.48
C GLU A 38 -1.48 -4.76 17.85
N PHE A 39 -1.48 -4.66 16.54
CA PHE A 39 -2.07 -3.52 15.83
C PHE A 39 -3.57 -3.39 16.11
N GLU A 40 -4.31 -4.49 16.00
CA GLU A 40 -5.74 -4.52 16.29
C GLU A 40 -6.05 -4.10 17.73
N ALA A 41 -5.27 -4.57 18.72
CA ALA A 41 -5.43 -4.22 20.12
C ALA A 41 -5.27 -2.71 20.40
N HIS A 42 -4.58 -1.98 19.53
CA HIS A 42 -4.44 -0.52 19.58
C HIS A 42 -5.45 0.22 18.66
N GLY A 43 -6.55 -0.43 18.27
CA GLY A 43 -7.62 0.18 17.48
C GLY A 43 -7.32 0.42 16.01
N ILE A 44 -6.20 -0.11 15.50
CA ILE A 44 -5.89 -0.08 14.07
C ILE A 44 -6.88 -0.99 13.34
N GLN A 45 -7.43 -0.50 12.22
CA GLN A 45 -8.45 -1.19 11.45
C GLN A 45 -7.97 -1.69 10.09
N TYR A 46 -6.85 -1.19 9.60
CA TYR A 46 -6.32 -1.45 8.26
C TYR A 46 -4.90 -2.00 8.34
N LEU A 47 -4.57 -2.90 7.43
CA LEU A 47 -3.25 -3.49 7.32
C LEU A 47 -2.84 -3.58 5.86
N HIS A 48 -1.63 -3.13 5.53
CA HIS A 48 -1.00 -3.38 4.23
C HIS A 48 -0.06 -4.57 4.37
N LEU A 49 -0.42 -5.70 3.76
CA LEU A 49 0.34 -6.96 3.80
C LEU A 49 1.02 -7.20 2.46
N VAL A 50 2.35 -7.25 2.45
CA VAL A 50 3.14 -7.39 1.23
C VAL A 50 3.86 -8.73 1.19
N ASP A 51 3.55 -9.53 0.18
CA ASP A 51 4.22 -10.80 -0.12
C ASP A 51 5.48 -10.54 -0.96
N LEU A 52 6.63 -10.41 -0.30
CA LEU A 52 7.90 -10.16 -0.98
C LEU A 52 8.44 -11.41 -1.69
N ASP A 53 8.12 -12.61 -1.19
CA ASP A 53 8.41 -13.85 -1.94
C ASP A 53 7.59 -13.91 -3.21
N GLY A 54 6.30 -13.53 -3.13
CA GLY A 54 5.42 -13.40 -4.28
C GLY A 54 5.91 -12.38 -5.28
N ALA A 55 6.34 -11.21 -4.82
CA ALA A 55 6.90 -10.17 -5.69
C ALA A 55 8.10 -10.70 -6.49
N LYS A 56 8.98 -11.50 -5.87
CA LYS A 56 10.15 -12.11 -6.49
C LYS A 56 9.79 -13.25 -7.44
N SER A 57 8.89 -14.14 -7.03
CA SER A 57 8.47 -15.33 -7.81
C SER A 57 7.42 -15.03 -8.88
N LYS A 58 6.81 -13.84 -8.85
CA LYS A 58 5.77 -13.37 -9.78
C LYS A 58 4.45 -14.16 -9.71
N HIS A 59 4.12 -14.69 -8.52
CA HIS A 59 2.86 -15.31 -8.16
C HIS A 59 2.67 -15.23 -6.63
N ILE A 60 1.46 -15.41 -6.14
CA ILE A 60 1.17 -15.40 -4.70
C ILE A 60 1.85 -16.57 -3.97
N VAL A 61 2.57 -16.31 -2.89
CA VAL A 61 3.29 -17.32 -2.09
C VAL A 61 2.76 -17.40 -0.64
N ASN A 62 2.71 -16.26 0.04
CA ASN A 62 2.38 -16.21 1.47
C ASN A 62 0.87 -16.07 1.77
N HIS A 63 -0.01 -16.62 0.91
CA HIS A 63 -1.47 -16.57 1.11
C HIS A 63 -1.94 -17.21 2.42
N LYS A 64 -1.21 -18.21 2.95
CA LYS A 64 -1.53 -18.83 4.24
C LYS A 64 -1.32 -17.86 5.41
N VAL A 65 -0.35 -16.95 5.32
CA VAL A 65 -0.16 -15.89 6.32
C VAL A 65 -1.33 -14.90 6.27
N LEU A 66 -1.76 -14.52 5.05
CA LEU A 66 -2.96 -13.70 4.85
C LEU A 66 -4.19 -14.36 5.48
N GLU A 67 -4.47 -15.63 5.16
CA GLU A 67 -5.60 -16.40 5.71
C GLU A 67 -5.55 -16.46 7.24
N GLN A 68 -4.38 -16.66 7.82
CA GLN A 68 -4.17 -16.71 9.25
C GLN A 68 -4.52 -15.38 9.94
N ILE A 69 -4.09 -14.26 9.36
CA ILE A 69 -4.38 -12.93 9.89
C ILE A 69 -5.87 -12.60 9.70
N ALA A 70 -6.40 -12.79 8.50
CA ALA A 70 -7.78 -12.47 8.16
C ALA A 70 -8.81 -13.27 9.00
N SER A 71 -8.52 -14.56 9.30
CA SER A 71 -9.41 -15.40 10.09
C SER A 71 -9.34 -15.15 11.60
N LYS A 72 -8.29 -14.47 12.10
CA LYS A 72 -8.04 -14.30 13.55
C LYS A 72 -8.01 -12.85 14.01
N THR A 73 -8.25 -11.92 13.11
CA THR A 73 -8.38 -10.47 13.39
C THR A 73 -9.55 -9.89 12.59
N SER A 74 -10.01 -8.70 12.98
CA SER A 74 -11.01 -7.92 12.24
C SER A 74 -10.38 -6.90 11.27
N LEU A 75 -9.06 -6.96 11.09
CA LEU A 75 -8.32 -6.04 10.24
C LEU A 75 -8.78 -6.14 8.78
N LYS A 76 -8.99 -4.98 8.16
CA LYS A 76 -9.22 -4.86 6.71
C LYS A 76 -7.87 -4.89 6.01
N ILE A 77 -7.58 -6.01 5.33
CA ILE A 77 -6.28 -6.27 4.76
C ILE A 77 -6.26 -5.88 3.28
N ASP A 78 -5.36 -4.97 2.92
CA ASP A 78 -4.89 -4.79 1.56
C ASP A 78 -3.68 -5.70 1.35
N PHE A 79 -3.75 -6.56 0.33
CA PHE A 79 -2.71 -7.53 0.02
C PHE A 79 -2.03 -7.20 -1.32
N GLY A 80 -0.71 -7.14 -1.30
CA GLY A 80 0.11 -6.91 -2.49
C GLY A 80 1.30 -7.85 -2.57
N GLY A 81 1.97 -7.82 -3.71
CA GLY A 81 3.14 -8.66 -3.98
C GLY A 81 2.83 -9.92 -4.81
N GLY A 82 3.39 -9.98 -6.01
CA GLY A 82 3.33 -11.17 -6.87
C GLY A 82 2.06 -11.39 -7.67
N LEU A 83 1.00 -10.61 -7.47
CA LEU A 83 -0.28 -10.77 -8.17
C LEU A 83 -0.13 -10.49 -9.67
N LYS A 84 -0.30 -11.52 -10.52
CA LYS A 84 -0.13 -11.45 -11.97
C LYS A 84 -1.28 -12.05 -12.76
N THR A 85 -2.05 -12.95 -12.16
CA THR A 85 -3.09 -13.72 -12.82
C THR A 85 -4.43 -13.60 -12.10
N ASN A 86 -5.53 -13.95 -12.77
CA ASN A 86 -6.84 -14.06 -12.15
C ASN A 86 -6.85 -15.09 -11.02
N GLU A 87 -6.01 -16.13 -11.12
CA GLU A 87 -5.88 -17.14 -10.08
C GLU A 87 -5.20 -16.58 -8.81
N ASP A 88 -4.14 -15.76 -8.96
CA ASP A 88 -3.53 -15.09 -7.82
C ASP A 88 -4.55 -14.22 -7.08
N LEU A 89 -5.40 -13.47 -7.82
CA LEU A 89 -6.45 -12.67 -7.22
C LEU A 89 -7.49 -13.51 -6.50
N ARG A 90 -7.95 -14.60 -7.14
CA ARG A 90 -8.91 -15.51 -6.53
C ARG A 90 -8.37 -16.04 -5.20
N ILE A 91 -7.11 -16.51 -5.18
CA ILE A 91 -6.44 -16.99 -3.96
C ILE A 91 -6.36 -15.88 -2.90
N ALA A 92 -5.97 -14.66 -3.28
CA ALA A 92 -5.88 -13.55 -2.33
C ALA A 92 -7.24 -13.23 -1.68
N PHE A 93 -8.32 -13.12 -2.45
CA PHE A 93 -9.65 -12.84 -1.92
C PHE A 93 -10.22 -14.01 -1.11
N GLU A 94 -10.04 -15.25 -1.55
CA GLU A 94 -10.46 -16.44 -0.81
C GLU A 94 -9.67 -16.61 0.51
N SER A 95 -8.42 -16.14 0.56
CA SER A 95 -7.60 -16.08 1.78
C SER A 95 -7.95 -14.89 2.69
N GLY A 96 -8.93 -14.06 2.32
CA GLY A 96 -9.50 -13.01 3.18
C GLY A 96 -8.98 -11.60 2.94
N ALA A 97 -8.30 -11.30 1.82
CA ALA A 97 -7.99 -9.94 1.45
C ALA A 97 -9.29 -9.11 1.27
N ASN A 98 -9.32 -7.91 1.83
CA ASN A 98 -10.41 -6.95 1.59
C ASN A 98 -10.19 -6.15 0.32
N GLN A 99 -8.93 -5.80 0.06
CA GLN A 99 -8.46 -5.12 -1.13
C GLN A 99 -7.16 -5.79 -1.61
N ILE A 100 -6.83 -5.61 -2.88
CA ILE A 100 -5.54 -6.02 -3.43
C ILE A 100 -4.84 -4.82 -4.07
N THR A 101 -3.52 -4.80 -3.98
CA THR A 101 -2.68 -3.79 -4.65
C THR A 101 -1.95 -4.41 -5.84
N GLY A 102 -2.22 -3.86 -7.03
CA GLY A 102 -1.53 -4.22 -8.26
C GLY A 102 -0.63 -3.08 -8.74
N GLY A 103 0.68 -3.27 -8.67
CA GLY A 103 1.68 -2.32 -9.18
C GLY A 103 2.21 -2.75 -10.55
N SER A 104 3.19 -3.64 -10.59
CA SER A 104 3.84 -4.06 -11.85
C SER A 104 2.89 -4.59 -12.92
N ILE A 105 1.78 -5.23 -12.54
CA ILE A 105 0.78 -5.72 -13.51
C ILE A 105 0.07 -4.57 -14.20
N ALA A 106 -0.19 -3.48 -13.49
CA ALA A 106 -0.82 -2.29 -14.06
C ALA A 106 0.03 -1.64 -15.16
N VAL A 107 1.35 -1.87 -15.16
CA VAL A 107 2.26 -1.42 -16.24
C VAL A 107 2.44 -2.47 -17.30
N LYS A 108 2.66 -3.74 -16.90
CA LYS A 108 3.08 -4.82 -17.82
C LYS A 108 1.93 -5.53 -18.52
N ASP A 109 0.73 -5.55 -17.90
CA ASP A 109 -0.49 -6.14 -18.47
C ASP A 109 -1.72 -5.29 -18.07
N LYS A 110 -1.84 -4.16 -18.77
CA LYS A 110 -2.91 -3.17 -18.54
C LYS A 110 -4.32 -3.74 -18.75
N GLU A 111 -4.46 -4.71 -19.66
CA GLU A 111 -5.74 -5.32 -19.99
C GLU A 111 -6.24 -6.18 -18.82
N THR A 112 -5.38 -7.07 -18.32
CA THR A 112 -5.70 -7.92 -17.17
C THR A 112 -6.03 -7.06 -15.95
N PHE A 113 -5.19 -6.05 -15.60
CA PHE A 113 -5.45 -5.20 -14.46
C PHE A 113 -6.76 -4.40 -14.59
N THR A 114 -7.07 -3.90 -15.80
CA THR A 114 -8.35 -3.20 -16.07
C THR A 114 -9.54 -4.16 -15.94
N SER A 115 -9.38 -5.42 -16.35
CA SER A 115 -10.43 -6.43 -16.16
C SER A 115 -10.74 -6.69 -14.70
N TRP A 116 -9.75 -6.64 -13.82
CA TRP A 116 -9.93 -6.79 -12.37
C TRP A 116 -10.79 -5.70 -11.78
N ILE A 117 -10.58 -4.43 -12.19
CA ILE A 117 -11.41 -3.30 -11.76
C ILE A 117 -12.88 -3.54 -12.09
N LYS A 118 -13.16 -4.10 -13.28
CA LYS A 118 -14.53 -4.40 -13.72
C LYS A 118 -15.14 -5.61 -13.02
N THR A 119 -14.34 -6.64 -12.76
CA THR A 119 -14.80 -7.91 -12.19
C THR A 119 -15.01 -7.83 -10.67
N TYR A 120 -14.09 -7.20 -9.95
CA TYR A 120 -14.08 -7.18 -8.49
C TYR A 120 -14.54 -5.84 -7.90
N SER A 121 -14.82 -4.87 -8.73
CA SER A 121 -15.17 -3.48 -8.41
C SER A 121 -13.99 -2.60 -7.95
N ALA A 122 -14.15 -1.29 -8.15
CA ALA A 122 -13.11 -0.30 -7.91
C ALA A 122 -12.75 -0.10 -6.42
N ASP A 123 -13.61 -0.54 -5.50
CA ASP A 123 -13.36 -0.51 -4.07
C ASP A 123 -12.47 -1.67 -3.58
N LYS A 124 -12.31 -2.72 -4.40
CA LYS A 124 -11.49 -3.90 -4.12
C LYS A 124 -10.08 -3.82 -4.70
N ILE A 125 -9.87 -2.98 -5.70
CA ILE A 125 -8.62 -2.90 -6.45
C ILE A 125 -7.93 -1.58 -6.14
N ILE A 126 -6.67 -1.65 -5.73
CA ILE A 126 -5.80 -0.50 -5.49
C ILE A 126 -4.73 -0.47 -6.58
N LEU A 127 -4.54 0.69 -7.19
CA LEU A 127 -3.41 0.92 -8.09
C LEU A 127 -2.16 1.18 -7.26
N GLY A 128 -1.14 0.32 -7.37
CA GLY A 128 0.20 0.60 -6.88
C GLY A 128 0.95 1.48 -7.89
N ALA A 129 1.22 2.72 -7.51
CA ALA A 129 1.94 3.70 -8.32
C ALA A 129 3.20 4.16 -7.59
N ASP A 130 4.07 3.20 -7.26
CA ASP A 130 5.34 3.48 -6.61
C ASP A 130 6.29 4.14 -7.59
N ALA A 131 6.96 5.20 -7.18
CA ALA A 131 7.75 6.02 -8.08
C ALA A 131 9.11 6.39 -7.52
N MET A 132 10.07 6.52 -8.41
CA MET A 132 11.35 7.17 -8.21
C MET A 132 11.52 8.24 -9.28
N ASP A 133 11.86 9.47 -8.86
CA ASP A 133 12.01 10.61 -9.77
C ASP A 133 10.79 10.80 -10.71
N GLU A 134 9.58 10.63 -10.14
CA GLU A 134 8.28 10.74 -10.83
C GLU A 134 8.03 9.73 -11.95
N LYS A 135 8.82 8.67 -12.04
CA LYS A 135 8.60 7.53 -12.94
C LYS A 135 8.16 6.30 -12.16
N VAL A 136 7.17 5.61 -12.70
CA VAL A 136 6.62 4.42 -12.06
C VAL A 136 7.63 3.28 -12.10
N ALA A 137 7.92 2.69 -10.94
CA ALA A 137 8.77 1.53 -10.81
C ALA A 137 7.97 0.23 -10.84
N VAL A 138 8.60 -0.83 -11.34
CA VAL A 138 8.01 -2.15 -11.47
C VAL A 138 8.94 -3.25 -10.98
N SER A 139 8.47 -4.50 -10.95
CA SER A 139 9.28 -5.68 -10.57
C SER A 139 9.87 -5.57 -9.15
N GLY A 140 9.07 -5.09 -8.17
CA GLY A 140 9.55 -4.88 -6.81
C GLY A 140 10.64 -3.81 -6.75
N TRP A 141 10.47 -2.73 -7.54
CA TRP A 141 11.36 -1.57 -7.68
C TRP A 141 12.72 -1.86 -8.33
N GLN A 142 12.86 -3.02 -8.97
CA GLN A 142 14.10 -3.41 -9.66
C GLN A 142 14.22 -2.81 -11.07
N GLU A 143 13.11 -2.35 -11.63
CA GLU A 143 13.04 -1.81 -12.99
C GLU A 143 12.26 -0.48 -12.97
N GLU A 144 12.78 0.54 -13.63
CA GLU A 144 12.05 1.77 -13.95
C GLU A 144 11.22 1.54 -15.22
N SER A 145 9.96 1.98 -15.20
CA SER A 145 9.14 1.97 -16.40
C SER A 145 9.28 3.28 -17.19
N LYS A 146 8.65 3.34 -18.37
CA LYS A 146 8.55 4.57 -19.16
C LYS A 146 7.34 5.43 -18.74
N GLU A 147 6.52 4.95 -17.82
CA GLU A 147 5.29 5.61 -17.39
C GLU A 147 5.61 6.75 -16.41
N GLU A 148 5.20 7.94 -16.75
CA GLU A 148 5.23 9.07 -15.83
C GLU A 148 4.08 8.97 -14.83
N LEU A 149 4.34 9.27 -13.56
CA LEU A 149 3.46 9.00 -12.44
C LEU A 149 2.06 9.63 -12.59
N LEU A 150 1.97 10.92 -12.85
CA LEU A 150 0.67 11.62 -12.94
C LEU A 150 -0.17 11.13 -14.13
N PRO A 151 0.34 11.07 -15.37
CA PRO A 151 -0.38 10.52 -16.50
C PRO A 151 -0.80 9.07 -16.30
N PHE A 152 0.03 8.26 -15.64
CA PHE A 152 -0.28 6.87 -15.33
C PHE A 152 -1.48 6.77 -14.39
N ILE A 153 -1.49 7.52 -13.29
CA ILE A 153 -2.61 7.55 -12.33
C ILE A 153 -3.90 8.02 -13.03
N GLN A 154 -3.83 9.11 -13.78
CA GLN A 154 -4.97 9.66 -14.53
C GLN A 154 -5.56 8.65 -15.51
N SER A 155 -4.71 7.92 -16.24
CA SER A 155 -5.15 6.87 -17.19
C SER A 155 -5.95 5.75 -16.54
N TYR A 156 -5.67 5.43 -15.26
CA TYR A 156 -6.43 4.44 -14.50
C TYR A 156 -7.66 5.03 -13.81
N GLN A 157 -7.61 6.30 -13.43
CA GLN A 157 -8.78 7.02 -12.93
C GLN A 157 -9.90 7.04 -13.99
N GLU A 158 -9.55 7.26 -15.26
CA GLU A 158 -10.49 7.17 -16.39
C GLU A 158 -11.09 5.78 -16.55
N LYS A 159 -10.35 4.71 -16.16
CA LYS A 159 -10.83 3.33 -16.17
C LYS A 159 -11.61 2.93 -14.90
N GLY A 160 -11.80 3.89 -13.99
CA GLY A 160 -12.63 3.72 -12.80
C GLY A 160 -11.87 3.38 -11.52
N ILE A 161 -10.52 3.39 -11.51
CA ILE A 161 -9.77 3.21 -10.26
C ILE A 161 -10.14 4.31 -9.25
N GLN A 162 -10.28 3.95 -7.98
CA GLN A 162 -10.60 4.89 -6.91
C GLN A 162 -9.46 5.03 -5.91
N TYR A 163 -8.76 3.93 -5.61
CA TYR A 163 -7.68 3.89 -4.63
C TYR A 163 -6.33 3.82 -5.32
N VAL A 164 -5.40 4.63 -4.84
CA VAL A 164 -4.01 4.64 -5.31
C VAL A 164 -3.10 4.62 -4.09
N ILE A 165 -2.18 3.66 -4.02
CA ILE A 165 -1.02 3.73 -3.14
C ILE A 165 0.12 4.31 -3.96
N CYS A 166 0.70 5.39 -3.47
CA CYS A 166 1.92 5.95 -4.05
C CYS A 166 3.05 5.92 -3.01
N THR A 167 4.08 5.14 -3.29
CA THR A 167 5.31 5.13 -2.51
C THR A 167 6.36 5.97 -3.20
N ASP A 168 6.88 7.00 -2.51
CA ASP A 168 8.15 7.60 -2.93
C ASP A 168 9.28 6.68 -2.49
N ILE A 169 9.84 5.95 -3.46
CA ILE A 169 10.87 4.94 -3.22
C ILE A 169 12.14 5.58 -2.67
N SER A 170 12.46 6.81 -3.06
CA SER A 170 13.64 7.52 -2.56
C SER A 170 13.59 7.75 -1.05
N LYS A 171 12.38 7.81 -0.49
CA LYS A 171 12.09 8.02 0.93
C LYS A 171 11.81 6.73 1.71
N ASP A 172 11.52 5.61 1.00
CA ASP A 172 11.12 4.38 1.69
C ASP A 172 12.22 3.84 2.60
N GLY A 173 11.86 3.62 3.86
CA GLY A 173 12.77 3.13 4.90
C GLY A 173 13.81 4.14 5.38
N MET A 174 13.83 5.39 4.88
CA MET A 174 14.85 6.39 5.23
C MET A 174 14.52 7.15 6.52
N LEU A 175 13.24 7.23 6.93
CA LEU A 175 12.79 7.98 8.11
C LEU A 175 13.16 9.48 8.05
N GLU A 176 13.02 10.07 6.86
CA GLU A 176 13.37 11.47 6.54
C GLU A 176 12.16 12.35 6.26
N GLY A 177 10.97 11.84 6.52
CA GLY A 177 9.71 12.49 6.20
C GLY A 177 9.16 12.12 4.83
N PRO A 178 7.82 12.17 4.66
CA PRO A 178 7.13 11.83 3.43
C PRO A 178 7.19 12.97 2.42
N SER A 179 6.92 12.66 1.15
CA SER A 179 6.95 13.61 0.04
C SER A 179 5.64 14.38 -0.10
N PHE A 180 5.37 15.31 0.83
CA PHE A 180 4.13 16.09 0.88
C PHE A 180 3.77 16.77 -0.45
N ASP A 181 4.75 17.40 -1.10
CA ASP A 181 4.54 18.11 -2.37
C ASP A 181 4.14 17.14 -3.49
N LEU A 182 4.71 15.94 -3.53
CA LEU A 182 4.34 14.91 -4.48
C LEU A 182 2.88 14.49 -4.27
N TYR A 183 2.49 14.16 -3.05
CA TYR A 183 1.13 13.73 -2.74
C TYR A 183 0.11 14.82 -3.00
N LYS A 184 0.44 16.07 -2.68
CA LYS A 184 -0.41 17.21 -3.00
C LYS A 184 -0.61 17.35 -4.51
N ARG A 185 0.46 17.25 -5.32
CA ARG A 185 0.35 17.33 -6.80
C ARG A 185 -0.49 16.17 -7.36
N ILE A 186 -0.39 14.97 -6.81
CA ILE A 186 -1.20 13.84 -7.24
C ILE A 186 -2.69 14.11 -6.94
N ILE A 187 -3.02 14.61 -5.76
CA ILE A 187 -4.39 14.94 -5.38
C ILE A 187 -4.92 16.07 -6.27
N ASP A 188 -4.20 17.18 -6.39
CA ASP A 188 -4.60 18.32 -7.21
C ASP A 188 -4.75 17.93 -8.70
N GLY A 189 -3.85 17.10 -9.23
CA GLY A 189 -3.88 16.62 -10.61
C GLY A 189 -4.95 15.55 -10.90
N SER A 190 -5.55 14.99 -9.87
CA SER A 190 -6.61 13.98 -10.00
C SER A 190 -8.03 14.58 -10.14
N TYR A 191 -8.18 15.91 -10.03
CA TYR A 191 -9.46 16.57 -10.29
C TYR A 191 -9.75 16.57 -11.79
N VAL A 192 -10.46 15.56 -12.28
CA VAL A 192 -10.96 15.53 -13.66
C VAL A 192 -12.31 16.25 -13.70
N THR A 193 -12.34 17.43 -14.29
CA THR A 193 -13.57 18.14 -14.61
C THR A 193 -14.21 17.55 -15.88
N SER A 194 -14.77 16.36 -15.82
CA SER A 194 -15.68 15.86 -16.84
C SER A 194 -17.07 15.71 -16.23
N SER A 195 -17.99 16.52 -16.75
CA SER A 195 -19.43 16.57 -16.54
C SER A 195 -20.05 15.44 -15.71
N ALA A 196 -20.35 15.70 -14.47
CA ALA A 196 -21.37 15.14 -13.58
C ALA A 196 -20.94 14.60 -12.22
N VAL A 197 -19.69 14.21 -11.98
CA VAL A 197 -19.22 13.79 -10.64
C VAL A 197 -17.74 14.18 -10.48
N GLU A 198 -17.44 15.10 -9.56
CA GLU A 198 -16.08 15.33 -9.08
C GLU A 198 -15.62 14.04 -8.34
N LYS A 199 -14.81 13.24 -9.00
CA LYS A 199 -14.18 12.06 -8.38
C LYS A 199 -12.69 12.33 -8.25
N SER A 200 -12.27 12.79 -7.08
CA SER A 200 -10.86 12.71 -6.71
C SER A 200 -10.49 11.26 -6.37
N ILE A 201 -9.26 10.89 -6.67
CA ILE A 201 -8.72 9.59 -6.20
C ILE A 201 -8.59 9.60 -4.67
N LYS A 202 -8.66 8.43 -4.08
CA LYS A 202 -8.37 8.16 -2.67
C LYS A 202 -6.90 7.78 -2.56
N LEU A 203 -6.04 8.78 -2.34
CA LEU A 203 -4.60 8.59 -2.25
C LEU A 203 -4.19 8.04 -0.90
N ILE A 204 -3.41 6.97 -0.90
CA ILE A 204 -2.72 6.41 0.25
C ILE A 204 -1.24 6.72 0.10
N ALA A 205 -0.73 7.61 0.95
CA ALA A 205 0.66 8.02 0.95
C ALA A 205 1.58 6.94 1.56
N SER A 206 2.73 6.71 0.96
CA SER A 206 3.69 5.71 1.41
C SER A 206 5.13 6.18 1.19
N GLY A 207 6.04 5.78 2.08
CA GLY A 207 7.46 6.12 2.06
C GLY A 207 7.81 7.32 2.93
N GLY A 208 8.88 7.18 3.72
CA GLY A 208 9.51 8.24 4.47
C GLY A 208 8.91 8.59 5.83
N ILE A 209 7.69 8.16 6.16
CA ILE A 209 7.07 8.47 7.47
C ILE A 209 8.08 8.23 8.60
N SER A 210 8.32 9.27 9.40
CA SER A 210 9.36 9.29 10.42
C SER A 210 8.89 9.71 11.81
N THR A 211 7.94 10.65 11.88
CA THR A 211 7.38 11.19 13.12
C THR A 211 5.87 11.25 13.10
N PHE A 212 5.27 11.29 14.28
CA PHE A 212 3.82 11.37 14.44
C PHE A 212 3.21 12.64 13.82
N ASP A 213 3.91 13.77 13.91
CA ASP A 213 3.41 15.07 13.44
C ASP A 213 3.24 15.17 11.92
N GLU A 214 3.73 14.18 11.18
CA GLU A 214 3.53 14.07 9.74
C GLU A 214 2.13 13.56 9.37
N LEU A 215 1.49 12.79 10.25
CA LEU A 215 0.18 12.19 10.00
C LEU A 215 -0.94 13.24 9.83
N PRO A 216 -1.10 14.22 10.74
CA PRO A 216 -2.06 15.29 10.54
C PRO A 216 -1.83 16.08 9.25
N LYS A 217 -0.58 16.35 8.88
CA LYS A 217 -0.24 17.08 7.65
C LYS A 217 -0.66 16.33 6.39
N LEU A 218 -0.49 15.00 6.36
CA LEU A 218 -1.00 14.17 5.26
C LEU A 218 -2.53 14.20 5.16
N ALA A 219 -3.22 14.23 6.31
CA ALA A 219 -4.67 14.38 6.35
C ALA A 219 -5.11 15.75 5.82
N GLU A 220 -4.41 16.84 6.19
CA GLU A 220 -4.70 18.21 5.76
C GLU A 220 -4.57 18.38 4.24
N ILE A 221 -3.60 17.73 3.60
CA ILE A 221 -3.46 17.76 2.13
C ILE A 221 -4.45 16.84 1.41
N GLY A 222 -5.28 16.09 2.13
CA GLY A 222 -6.36 15.29 1.57
C GLY A 222 -6.04 13.83 1.30
N CYS A 223 -4.96 13.28 1.86
CA CYS A 223 -4.69 11.84 1.77
C CYS A 223 -5.80 11.03 2.45
N GLU A 224 -6.31 10.01 1.77
CA GLU A 224 -7.29 9.05 2.31
C GLU A 224 -6.67 8.18 3.40
N GLY A 225 -5.41 7.82 3.23
CA GLY A 225 -4.64 7.02 4.18
C GLY A 225 -3.15 7.24 4.09
N THR A 226 -2.44 6.68 5.04
CA THR A 226 -0.98 6.58 4.98
C THR A 226 -0.47 5.24 5.46
N ILE A 227 0.52 4.70 4.75
CA ILE A 227 1.22 3.48 5.14
C ILE A 227 2.36 3.87 6.09
N VAL A 228 2.33 3.29 7.29
CA VAL A 228 3.37 3.48 8.30
C VAL A 228 4.13 2.16 8.48
N GLY A 229 5.39 2.17 8.11
CA GLY A 229 6.25 0.98 8.20
C GLY A 229 7.31 1.11 9.29
N LYS A 230 8.54 1.41 8.87
CA LYS A 230 9.74 1.41 9.71
C LYS A 230 9.62 2.26 10.97
N ALA A 231 8.88 3.38 10.91
CA ALA A 231 8.69 4.26 12.06
C ALA A 231 8.03 3.56 13.27
N ILE A 232 7.12 2.60 13.04
CA ILE A 232 6.54 1.78 14.12
C ILE A 232 7.60 0.81 14.65
N TYR A 233 8.27 0.06 13.78
CA TYR A 233 9.23 -0.97 14.17
C TYR A 233 10.49 -0.41 14.85
N GLU A 234 10.86 0.82 14.53
CA GLU A 234 11.99 1.53 15.16
C GLU A 234 11.54 2.42 16.34
N ASN A 235 10.29 2.28 16.81
CA ASN A 235 9.71 2.99 17.94
C ASN A 235 9.74 4.54 17.82
N ARG A 236 9.76 5.08 16.59
CA ARG A 236 9.64 6.52 16.36
C ARG A 236 8.20 7.01 16.48
N ILE A 237 7.27 6.13 16.14
CA ILE A 237 5.83 6.32 16.33
C ILE A 237 5.35 5.13 17.15
N SER A 238 4.86 5.37 18.36
CA SER A 238 4.33 4.32 19.22
C SER A 238 2.89 3.94 18.81
N LEU A 239 2.49 2.70 19.06
CA LEU A 239 1.12 2.27 18.84
C LEU A 239 0.12 3.07 19.68
N LYS A 240 0.53 3.53 20.87
CA LYS A 240 -0.32 4.38 21.73
C LYS A 240 -0.59 5.76 21.12
N GLN A 241 0.38 6.34 20.41
CA GLN A 241 0.15 7.58 19.65
C GLN A 241 -0.85 7.38 18.52
N LEU A 242 -0.74 6.24 17.79
CA LEU A 242 -1.68 5.89 16.73
C LEU A 242 -3.08 5.62 17.25
N GLU A 243 -3.21 4.90 18.38
CA GLU A 243 -4.48 4.69 19.08
C GLU A 243 -5.15 6.02 19.44
N ASN A 244 -4.41 6.93 20.08
CA ASN A 244 -4.92 8.25 20.44
C ASN A 244 -5.33 9.07 19.20
N TYR A 245 -4.58 8.99 18.10
CA TYR A 245 -4.93 9.65 16.85
C TYR A 245 -6.25 9.13 16.28
N ILE A 246 -6.41 7.80 16.25
CA ILE A 246 -7.62 7.15 15.75
C ILE A 246 -8.83 7.52 16.60
N LEU A 247 -8.70 7.49 17.93
CA LEU A 247 -9.79 7.84 18.86
C LEU A 247 -10.22 9.32 18.77
N ASN A 248 -9.31 10.22 18.45
CA ASN A 248 -9.61 11.65 18.33
C ASN A 248 -10.02 12.09 16.91
N ALA A 249 -9.94 11.20 15.92
CA ALA A 249 -10.33 11.48 14.55
C ALA A 249 -11.83 11.24 14.29
N TYR A 250 -12.55 10.74 15.29
CA TYR A 250 -13.97 10.49 15.34
C TYR A 250 -14.58 11.19 16.56
#